data_cd61c0715f569e77e75ca3147584ddcb
#
_entry.id   cd61c0715f569e77e75ca3147584ddcb
#
_cell.length_a   1.000
_cell.length_b   1.000
_cell.length_c   1.000
_cell.angle_alpha   90.00
_cell.angle_beta   90.00
_cell.angle_gamma   90.00
#
_symmetry.space_group_name_H-M   'P 1'
#
loop_
_entity.id
_entity.type
_entity.pdbx_description
1 polymer ?
#
loop_
_entity_poly.entity_id
_entity_poly.type
_entity_poly.pdbx_seq_one_letter_code
_entity_poly.pdbx_strand_id
1 'polypeptide(L)'
;VGFFGSRFERATPAEREYLRAMAELAEGTDEPVVTSGIADHLARKPSSLSPARDSLLKKGLVFSAQRGQIAFTVPHFGRYLLAHT
;
A
#
# COMPACT_ATOMS: atom_id res chain seq x y z
N VAL A 1 5.75 18.59 -1.98
CA VAL A 1 4.55 18.71 -2.09
C VAL A 1 3.99 17.68 -3.03
N GLY A 2 2.98 17.85 -3.41
CA GLY A 2 2.16 17.45 -4.36
C GLY A 2 2.25 16.11 -5.01
N PHE A 3 3.35 15.68 -5.51
CA PHE A 3 3.39 14.46 -6.29
C PHE A 3 2.87 13.24 -5.49
N PHE A 4 3.45 12.99 -4.33
CA PHE A 4 2.98 11.90 -3.47
C PHE A 4 1.63 12.22 -2.85
N GLY A 5 1.45 13.44 -2.39
CA GLY A 5 0.21 13.86 -1.77
C GLY A 5 -0.98 13.75 -2.72
N SER A 6 -0.79 14.17 -3.97
CA SER A 6 -1.83 14.07 -4.98
C SER A 6 -2.26 12.63 -5.22
N ARG A 7 -1.30 11.70 -5.30
CA ARG A 7 -1.62 10.28 -5.47
C ARG A 7 -2.35 9.71 -4.26
N PHE A 8 -1.90 10.08 -3.06
CA PHE A 8 -2.51 9.61 -1.84
C PHE A 8 -3.93 10.16 -1.67
N GLU A 9 -4.15 11.42 -2.06
CA GLU A 9 -5.46 12.04 -1.96
C GLU A 9 -6.50 11.38 -2.85
N ARG A 10 -6.09 10.75 -3.94
CA ARG A 10 -7.00 10.02 -4.83
C ARG A 10 -7.41 8.67 -4.29
N ALA A 11 -6.74 8.20 -3.26
CA ALA A 11 -7.06 6.91 -2.68
C ALA A 11 -8.26 7.02 -1.76
N THR A 12 -9.10 5.97 -1.76
CA THR A 12 -10.21 5.87 -0.82
C THR A 12 -9.66 5.62 0.59
N PRO A 13 -10.46 5.83 1.65
CA PRO A 13 -10.00 5.50 3.01
C PRO A 13 -9.50 4.07 3.15
N ALA A 14 -10.16 3.10 2.51
CA ALA A 14 -9.71 1.71 2.56
C ALA A 14 -8.37 1.54 1.86
N GLU A 15 -8.17 2.22 0.73
CA GLU A 15 -6.91 2.17 0.02
C GLU A 15 -5.78 2.82 0.81
N ARG A 16 -6.07 3.93 1.49
CA ARG A 16 -5.09 4.60 2.34
C ARG A 16 -4.66 3.70 3.49
N GLU A 17 -5.61 3.01 4.10
CA GLU A 17 -5.31 2.07 5.17
C GLU A 17 -4.41 0.95 4.69
N TYR A 18 -4.68 0.44 3.49
CA TYR A 18 -3.88 -0.61 2.87
C TYR A 18 -2.46 -0.12 2.61
N LEU A 19 -2.33 1.06 2.01
CA LEU A 19 -1.01 1.65 1.72
C LEU A 19 -0.22 1.89 3.00
N ARG A 20 -0.87 2.37 4.04
CA ARG A 20 -0.19 2.60 5.31
C ARG A 20 0.31 1.31 5.92
N ALA A 21 -0.51 0.25 5.88
CA ALA A 21 -0.08 -1.05 6.37
C ALA A 21 1.15 -1.55 5.62
N MET A 22 1.16 -1.38 4.29
CA MET A 22 2.33 -1.73 3.48
C MET A 22 3.57 -0.96 3.95
N ALA A 23 3.41 0.35 4.17
CA ALA A 23 4.53 1.18 4.61
C ALA A 23 5.06 0.75 5.96
N GLU A 24 4.19 0.40 6.87
CA GLU A 24 4.58 -0.06 8.20
C GLU A 24 5.29 -1.40 8.15
N LEU A 25 4.79 -2.33 7.35
CA LEU A 25 5.42 -3.64 7.20
C LEU A 25 6.76 -3.56 6.50
N ALA A 26 6.89 -2.65 5.53
CA ALA A 26 8.15 -2.45 4.81
C ALA A 26 9.10 -1.52 5.58
N GLU A 27 8.69 -0.99 6.72
CA GLU A 27 9.49 -0.11 7.56
C GLU A 27 10.04 1.10 6.79
N GLY A 28 9.21 1.65 5.91
CA GLY A 28 9.57 2.82 5.12
C GLY A 28 10.45 2.53 3.92
N THR A 29 10.74 1.27 3.64
CA THR A 29 11.52 0.88 2.45
C THR A 29 10.59 0.63 1.28
N ASP A 30 11.18 0.42 0.09
CA ASP A 30 10.43 0.08 -1.10
C ASP A 30 10.37 -1.43 -1.34
N GLU A 31 10.74 -2.23 -0.35
CA GLU A 31 10.76 -3.68 -0.50
C GLU A 31 9.36 -4.26 -0.55
N PRO A 32 9.17 -5.35 -1.30
CA PRO A 32 7.86 -6.01 -1.37
C PRO A 32 7.43 -6.55 -0.01
N VAL A 33 6.12 -6.55 0.23
CA VAL A 33 5.53 -7.13 1.43
C VAL A 33 4.56 -8.22 1.03
N VAL A 34 4.37 -9.19 1.92
CA VAL A 34 3.46 -10.31 1.69
C VAL A 34 2.03 -9.82 1.93
N THR A 35 1.13 -10.09 0.97
CA THR A 35 -0.25 -9.63 1.08
C THR A 35 -0.97 -10.20 2.29
N SER A 36 -0.68 -11.46 2.65
CA SER A 36 -1.28 -12.04 3.87
C SER A 36 -0.81 -11.31 5.13
N GLY A 37 0.42 -10.79 5.11
CA GLY A 37 0.92 -9.99 6.22
C GLY A 37 0.15 -8.67 6.39
N ILE A 38 -0.27 -8.08 5.28
CA ILE A 38 -1.08 -6.86 5.32
C ILE A 38 -2.43 -7.16 5.98
N ALA A 39 -3.06 -8.27 5.60
CA ALA A 39 -4.33 -8.67 6.18
C ALA A 39 -4.19 -8.91 7.68
N ASP A 40 -3.14 -9.59 8.11
CA ASP A 40 -2.88 -9.82 9.52
C ASP A 40 -2.63 -8.51 10.27
N HIS A 41 -1.88 -7.60 9.65
CA HIS A 41 -1.56 -6.31 10.25
C HIS A 41 -2.83 -5.48 10.49
N LEU A 42 -3.77 -5.53 9.56
CA LEU A 42 -5.03 -4.81 9.66
C LEU A 42 -6.11 -5.60 10.40
N ALA A 43 -5.81 -6.83 10.79
CA ALA A 43 -6.77 -7.72 11.47
C ALA A 43 -8.03 -7.92 10.63
N ARG A 44 -7.86 -8.11 9.34
CA ARG A 44 -8.96 -8.31 8.39
C ARG A 44 -8.69 -9.52 7.52
N LYS A 45 -9.77 -10.08 6.97
CA LYS A 45 -9.63 -11.20 6.04
C LYS A 45 -9.02 -10.71 4.72
N PRO A 46 -8.13 -11.51 4.09
CA PRO A 46 -7.57 -11.12 2.79
C PRO A 46 -8.64 -10.80 1.75
N SER A 47 -9.75 -11.54 1.75
CA SER A 47 -10.82 -11.30 0.77
C SER A 47 -11.46 -9.92 0.94
N SER A 48 -11.50 -9.37 2.14
CA SER A 48 -12.08 -8.05 2.35
C SER A 48 -11.15 -6.93 1.89
N LEU A 49 -9.87 -7.22 1.70
CA LEU A 49 -8.89 -6.25 1.22
C LEU A 49 -8.66 -6.33 -0.29
N SER A 50 -9.14 -7.38 -0.95
CA SER A 50 -8.93 -7.56 -2.38
C SER A 50 -9.42 -6.39 -3.23
N PRO A 51 -10.61 -5.80 -2.97
CA PRO A 51 -11.04 -4.66 -3.78
C PRO A 51 -10.10 -3.46 -3.68
N ALA A 52 -9.60 -3.16 -2.49
CA ALA A 52 -8.65 -2.08 -2.30
C ALA A 52 -7.34 -2.37 -3.04
N ARG A 53 -6.83 -3.60 -2.91
CA ARG A 53 -5.61 -4.01 -3.60
C ARG A 53 -5.76 -3.89 -5.11
N ASP A 54 -6.86 -4.39 -5.66
CA ASP A 54 -7.08 -4.34 -7.10
C ASP A 54 -7.20 -2.91 -7.59
N SER A 55 -7.85 -2.05 -6.83
CA SER A 55 -7.97 -0.64 -7.17
C SER A 55 -6.61 0.05 -7.18
N LEU A 56 -5.77 -0.25 -6.18
CA LEU A 56 -4.42 0.32 -6.10
C LEU A 56 -3.55 -0.14 -7.27
N LEU A 57 -3.70 -1.39 -7.68
CA LEU A 57 -2.98 -1.92 -8.84
C LEU A 57 -3.42 -1.18 -10.12
N LYS A 58 -4.71 -0.95 -10.27
CA LYS A 58 -5.24 -0.23 -11.43
C LYS A 58 -4.79 1.22 -11.45
N LYS A 59 -4.69 1.85 -10.29
CA LYS A 59 -4.22 3.24 -10.19
C LYS A 59 -2.71 3.36 -10.36
N GLY A 60 -1.99 2.24 -10.36
CA GLY A 60 -0.54 2.25 -10.54
C GLY A 60 0.24 2.69 -9.32
N LEU A 61 -0.38 2.67 -8.14
CA LEU A 61 0.30 3.02 -6.89
C LEU A 61 1.13 1.87 -6.34
N VAL A 62 0.74 0.65 -6.66
CA VAL A 62 1.46 -0.55 -6.23
C VAL A 62 1.55 -1.52 -7.42
N PHE A 63 2.45 -2.48 -7.32
CA PHE A 63 2.56 -3.52 -8.33
C PHE A 63 2.81 -4.87 -7.66
N SER A 64 2.45 -5.94 -8.35
CA SER A 64 2.67 -7.30 -7.87
C SER A 64 4.10 -7.70 -8.17
N ALA A 65 4.95 -7.69 -7.16
CA ALA A 65 6.38 -7.99 -7.32
C ALA A 65 6.60 -9.48 -7.59
N GLN A 66 5.90 -10.31 -6.83
CA GLN A 66 5.92 -11.76 -6.99
C GLN A 66 4.56 -12.28 -6.52
N ARG A 67 4.33 -13.56 -6.75
CA ARG A 67 3.08 -14.18 -6.32
C ARG A 67 2.91 -14.01 -4.81
N GLY A 68 1.81 -13.39 -4.41
CA GLY A 68 1.54 -13.13 -3.00
C GLY A 68 2.30 -11.97 -2.40
N GLN A 69 3.00 -11.19 -3.22
CA GLN A 69 3.75 -10.03 -2.76
C GLN A 69 3.35 -8.78 -3.53
N ILE A 70 3.41 -7.65 -2.86
CA ILE A 70 3.05 -6.36 -3.43
C ILE A 70 4.06 -5.31 -2.96
N ALA A 71 4.35 -4.34 -3.82
CA ALA A 71 5.31 -3.30 -3.52
C ALA A 71 4.83 -1.96 -4.07
N PHE A 72 5.40 -0.87 -3.56
CA PHE A 72 5.09 0.46 -4.06
C PHE A 72 5.70 0.69 -5.43
N THR A 73 4.93 1.27 -6.33
CA THR A 73 5.43 1.68 -7.65
C THR A 73 6.29 2.92 -7.55
N VAL A 74 5.92 3.84 -6.65
CA VAL A 74 6.61 5.12 -6.50
C VAL A 74 7.72 4.98 -5.46
N PRO A 75 8.98 5.28 -5.81
CA PRO A 75 10.09 5.21 -4.85
C PRO A 75 9.85 6.11 -3.64
N HIS A 76 10.21 5.62 -2.47
CA HIS A 76 10.12 6.36 -1.20
C HIS A 76 8.69 6.71 -0.75
N PHE A 77 7.69 6.15 -1.42
CA PHE A 77 6.30 6.43 -1.05
C PHE A 77 5.97 5.92 0.36
N GLY A 78 6.52 4.76 0.72
CA GLY A 78 6.32 4.21 2.06
C GLY A 78 6.84 5.16 3.14
N ARG A 79 8.03 5.72 2.91
CA ARG A 79 8.61 6.69 3.83
C ARG A 79 7.74 7.95 3.94
N TYR A 80 7.22 8.42 2.82
CA TYR A 80 6.32 9.55 2.81
C TYR A 80 5.06 9.27 3.65
N LEU A 81 4.48 8.09 3.47
CA LEU A 81 3.27 7.72 4.20
C LEU A 81 3.50 7.69 5.71
N LEU A 82 4.64 7.13 6.15
CA LEU A 82 4.97 7.08 7.56
C LEU A 82 5.19 8.47 8.15
N ALA A 83 5.74 9.38 7.36
CA ALA A 83 6.00 10.74 7.81
C ALA A 83 4.75 11.61 7.86
N HIS A 84 3.73 11.30 7.07
CA HIS A 84 2.55 12.15 6.91
C HIS A 84 1.24 11.52 7.39
N THR A 85 1.33 10.39 8.03
CA THR A 85 0.17 9.75 8.65
C THR A 85 0.48 9.41 10.09
#